data_17b1dd29122f4076a2b1632ed914c7d1
#
_entry.id   17b1dd29122f4076a2b1632ed914c7d1
#
_cell.length_a   1.000
_cell.length_b   1.000
_cell.length_c   1.000
_cell.angle_alpha   90.00
_cell.angle_beta   90.00
_cell.angle_gamma   90.00
#
_symmetry.space_group_name_H-M   'P 1'
#
loop_
_entity.id
_entity.type
_entity.pdbx_description
1 polymer ?
#
loop_
_entity_poly.entity_id
_entity_poly.type
_entity_poly.pdbx_seq_one_letter_code
_entity_poly.pdbx_strand_id
1 'polypeptide(L)'
;MGLIRKQLNRIFGQSGTSRLTAWLENSQPIFRDFGTNIYLSDFVNNAIDRVASEVSKIEIKSVVQSGDILRVQNDDITRLFRYKPNPLQTTSDFLSCVEWLRRKNRNAFICPQYETVTTREGRTFRRYLAFYPLNPQAIYIGVGDSGEVWEIQMDFEDGSSYTLPYADFIHL
;
A
#
# COMPACT_ATOMS: atom_id res chain seq x y z
N MET A 1 18.93 2.90 9.28
CA MET A 1 17.96 2.05 10.00
C MET A 1 17.15 2.74 11.10
N GLY A 2 17.64 3.77 11.77
CA GLY A 2 16.93 4.39 12.90
C GLY A 2 15.71 5.28 12.57
N LEU A 3 15.67 5.92 11.42
CA LEU A 3 14.63 6.91 11.07
C LEU A 3 13.29 6.27 10.67
N ILE A 4 13.33 5.19 9.92
CA ILE A 4 12.11 4.45 9.48
C ILE A 4 11.43 3.82 10.69
N ARG A 5 12.21 3.22 11.60
CA ARG A 5 11.73 2.64 12.86
C ARG A 5 11.03 3.68 13.76
N LYS A 6 11.57 4.90 13.81
CA LYS A 6 11.02 6.00 14.60
C LYS A 6 9.71 6.56 14.05
N GLN A 7 9.54 6.56 12.73
CA GLN A 7 8.34 7.06 12.07
C GLN A 7 7.20 6.04 12.10
N LEU A 8 7.51 4.76 11.87
CA LEU A 8 6.53 3.68 11.99
C LEU A 8 6.03 3.55 13.45
N ASN A 9 6.91 3.72 14.45
CA ASN A 9 6.51 3.75 15.87
C ASN A 9 5.56 4.89 16.22
N ARG A 10 5.58 5.99 15.51
CA ARG A 10 4.64 7.11 15.71
C ARG A 10 3.22 6.82 15.23
N ILE A 11 3.08 5.95 14.22
CA ILE A 11 1.81 5.68 13.55
C ILE A 11 1.11 4.47 14.15
N PHE A 12 1.88 3.43 14.50
CA PHE A 12 1.33 2.13 14.92
C PHE A 12 1.54 1.80 16.41
N GLY A 13 2.14 2.72 17.20
CA GLY A 13 2.53 2.42 18.58
C GLY A 13 3.79 1.54 18.67
N GLN A 14 4.40 1.49 19.87
CA GLN A 14 5.74 0.90 20.04
C GLN A 14 5.86 -0.60 19.76
N SER A 15 4.77 -1.36 19.81
CA SER A 15 4.80 -2.81 19.60
C SER A 15 4.59 -3.25 18.15
N GLY A 16 3.94 -2.42 17.33
CA GLY A 16 3.56 -2.79 15.97
C GLY A 16 4.59 -2.56 14.89
N THR A 17 5.46 -1.62 15.13
CA THR A 17 6.39 -1.14 14.11
C THR A 17 7.56 -2.07 13.83
N SER A 18 8.05 -2.81 14.84
CA SER A 18 9.13 -3.78 14.63
C SER A 18 8.70 -4.92 13.71
N ARG A 19 7.41 -5.19 13.63
CA ARG A 19 6.80 -6.31 12.93
C ARG A 19 6.39 -5.96 11.51
N LEU A 20 5.80 -4.78 11.32
CA LEU A 20 5.55 -4.26 9.98
C LEU A 20 6.86 -4.08 9.22
N THR A 21 7.92 -3.62 9.91
CA THR A 21 9.26 -3.51 9.33
C THR A 21 9.86 -4.89 9.07
N ALA A 22 9.71 -5.87 9.99
CA ALA A 22 10.16 -7.24 9.77
C ALA A 22 9.39 -7.92 8.63
N TRP A 23 8.10 -7.70 8.53
CA TRP A 23 7.29 -8.19 7.41
C TRP A 23 7.68 -7.54 6.07
N LEU A 24 7.96 -6.27 6.06
CA LEU A 24 8.41 -5.54 4.88
C LEU A 24 9.88 -5.86 4.53
N GLU A 25 10.74 -6.08 5.54
CA GLU A 25 12.16 -6.45 5.37
C GLU A 25 12.35 -7.92 5.02
N ASN A 26 11.51 -8.82 5.56
CA ASN A 26 11.49 -10.25 5.23
C ASN A 26 10.65 -10.57 3.99
N SER A 27 10.01 -9.59 3.39
CA SER A 27 9.36 -9.81 2.10
C SER A 27 10.42 -10.04 1.02
N GLN A 28 11.01 -11.20 1.02
CA GLN A 28 11.22 -11.93 -0.24
C GLN A 28 9.92 -11.73 -1.01
N PRO A 29 9.97 -11.36 -2.30
CA PRO A 29 8.78 -10.91 -3.00
C PRO A 29 7.59 -11.77 -2.59
N ILE A 30 6.53 -11.13 -2.15
CA ILE A 30 5.25 -11.68 -1.65
C ILE A 30 4.70 -12.84 -2.53
N PHE A 31 5.46 -13.26 -3.48
CA PHE A 31 5.19 -14.23 -4.52
C PHE A 31 5.41 -15.69 -4.10
N ARG A 32 5.87 -15.99 -2.89
CA ARG A 32 6.20 -17.37 -2.49
C ARG A 32 5.07 -18.19 -1.89
N ASP A 33 4.05 -17.57 -1.28
CA ASP A 33 2.99 -18.30 -0.59
C ASP A 33 1.63 -18.17 -1.28
N PHE A 34 1.57 -18.64 -2.48
CA PHE A 34 0.34 -18.64 -3.22
C PHE A 34 -0.25 -20.04 -3.29
N GLY A 35 -1.35 -20.20 -2.56
CA GLY A 35 -2.11 -21.42 -2.46
C GLY A 35 -2.26 -22.24 -3.73
N THR A 36 -2.30 -23.49 -3.53
CA THR A 36 -1.93 -24.66 -4.30
C THR A 36 -2.70 -24.94 -5.61
N ASN A 37 -3.56 -24.10 -6.20
CA ASN A 37 -4.47 -24.73 -7.17
C ASN A 37 -4.56 -24.24 -8.61
N ILE A 38 -4.47 -22.99 -8.95
CA ILE A 38 -4.64 -22.60 -10.37
C ILE A 38 -3.46 -21.73 -10.84
N TYR A 39 -2.82 -21.10 -9.94
CA TYR A 39 -1.74 -20.16 -10.18
C TYR A 39 -0.35 -20.80 -10.16
N LEU A 40 -0.28 -22.14 -10.06
CA LEU A 40 0.93 -22.93 -10.28
C LEU A 40 1.23 -23.11 -11.78
N SER A 41 0.30 -22.73 -12.64
CA SER A 41 0.55 -22.76 -14.06
C SER A 41 1.51 -21.63 -14.44
N ASP A 42 2.70 -21.97 -14.89
CA ASP A 42 3.68 -21.01 -15.44
C ASP A 42 3.06 -20.10 -16.49
N PHE A 43 2.09 -20.62 -17.23
CA PHE A 43 1.36 -19.86 -18.25
C PHE A 43 0.56 -18.69 -17.66
N VAL A 44 -0.17 -18.93 -16.56
CA VAL A 44 -0.96 -17.88 -15.89
C VAL A 44 -0.03 -16.86 -15.24
N ASN A 45 1.02 -17.32 -14.56
CA ASN A 45 2.00 -16.43 -13.92
C ASN A 45 2.70 -15.57 -14.99
N ASN A 46 3.12 -16.13 -16.09
CA ASN A 46 3.73 -15.38 -17.19
C ASN A 46 2.77 -14.35 -17.80
N ALA A 47 1.47 -14.66 -17.89
CA ALA A 47 0.47 -13.70 -18.35
C ALA A 47 0.28 -12.53 -17.36
N ILE A 48 0.23 -12.82 -16.06
CA ILE A 48 0.16 -11.80 -15.01
C ILE A 48 1.42 -10.94 -15.02
N ASP A 49 2.61 -11.55 -15.07
CA ASP A 49 3.90 -10.84 -15.14
C ASP A 49 3.98 -9.89 -16.33
N ARG A 50 3.46 -10.33 -17.49
CA ARG A 50 3.43 -9.47 -18.67
C ARG A 50 2.59 -8.21 -18.45
N VAL A 51 1.39 -8.36 -17.87
CA VAL A 51 0.51 -7.23 -17.57
C VAL A 51 1.13 -6.35 -16.50
N ALA A 52 1.65 -6.94 -15.42
CA ALA A 52 2.29 -6.20 -14.33
C ALA A 52 3.51 -5.39 -14.83
N SER A 53 4.30 -5.98 -15.74
CA SER A 53 5.42 -5.29 -16.39
C SER A 53 4.98 -4.10 -17.23
N GLU A 54 3.84 -4.16 -17.92
CA GLU A 54 3.34 -3.00 -18.67
C GLU A 54 2.79 -1.92 -17.73
N VAL A 55 2.06 -2.31 -16.67
CA VAL A 55 1.54 -1.38 -15.66
C VAL A 55 2.68 -0.70 -14.91
N SER A 56 3.79 -1.38 -14.69
CA SER A 56 4.96 -0.82 -13.99
C SER A 56 5.62 0.37 -14.69
N LYS A 57 5.31 0.59 -15.97
CA LYS A 57 5.80 1.72 -16.78
C LYS A 57 4.94 2.97 -16.67
N ILE A 58 3.80 2.89 -16.00
CA ILE A 58 2.88 4.03 -15.86
C ILE A 58 3.47 5.06 -14.90
N GLU A 59 3.34 6.33 -15.28
CA GLU A 59 3.72 7.45 -14.43
C GLU A 59 2.49 7.96 -13.64
N ILE A 60 2.55 7.88 -12.31
CA ILE A 60 1.49 8.38 -11.42
C ILE A 60 1.77 9.84 -11.08
N LYS A 61 0.75 10.68 -11.24
CA LYS A 61 0.79 12.11 -10.90
C LYS A 61 -0.48 12.52 -10.19
N SER A 62 -0.35 13.35 -9.18
CA SER A 62 -1.48 14.07 -8.60
C SER A 62 -1.89 15.21 -9.54
N VAL A 63 -3.18 15.33 -9.80
CA VAL A 63 -3.71 16.38 -10.67
C VAL A 63 -4.85 17.10 -9.98
N VAL A 64 -4.96 18.40 -10.26
CA VAL A 64 -6.10 19.22 -9.84
C VAL A 64 -6.83 19.70 -11.07
N GLN A 65 -8.12 19.55 -11.05
CA GLN A 65 -9.00 20.10 -12.07
C GLN A 65 -9.30 21.58 -11.78
N SER A 66 -9.01 22.43 -12.74
CA SER A 66 -9.34 23.86 -12.72
C SER A 66 -10.13 24.20 -13.99
N GLY A 67 -11.45 24.22 -13.89
CA GLY A 67 -12.33 24.26 -15.06
C GLY A 67 -12.16 22.99 -15.89
N ASP A 68 -11.89 23.13 -17.19
CA ASP A 68 -11.67 22.03 -18.13
C ASP A 68 -10.20 21.58 -18.22
N ILE A 69 -9.31 22.14 -17.42
CA ILE A 69 -7.88 21.87 -17.49
C ILE A 69 -7.42 21.05 -16.28
N LEU A 70 -6.74 19.92 -16.55
CA LEU A 70 -6.03 19.15 -15.54
C LEU A 70 -4.60 19.69 -15.40
N ARG A 71 -4.23 20.10 -14.20
CA ARG A 71 -2.87 20.56 -13.87
C ARG A 71 -2.20 19.60 -12.93
N VAL A 72 -1.02 19.14 -13.31
CA VAL A 72 -0.18 18.31 -12.43
C VAL A 72 0.28 19.13 -11.23
N GLN A 73 0.10 18.58 -10.05
CA GLN A 73 0.62 19.14 -8.80
C GLN A 73 1.96 18.53 -8.44
N ASN A 74 2.87 19.35 -7.93
CA ASN A 74 4.14 18.88 -7.38
C ASN A 74 4.00 18.70 -5.85
N ASP A 75 3.11 17.81 -5.47
CA ASP A 75 2.83 17.46 -4.08
C ASP A 75 3.63 16.22 -3.61
N ASP A 76 3.39 15.80 -2.37
CA ASP A 76 4.05 14.65 -1.78
C ASP A 76 3.78 13.37 -2.57
N ILE A 77 2.57 13.19 -3.09
CA ILE A 77 2.17 12.01 -3.86
C ILE A 77 2.96 11.94 -5.17
N THR A 78 2.94 13.02 -5.95
CA THR A 78 3.70 13.09 -7.22
C THR A 78 5.19 12.87 -6.98
N ARG A 79 5.76 13.43 -5.90
CA ARG A 79 7.16 13.28 -5.55
C ARG A 79 7.50 11.85 -5.17
N LEU A 80 6.69 11.19 -4.33
CA LEU A 80 6.90 9.81 -3.91
C LEU A 80 6.85 8.86 -5.10
N PHE A 81 5.83 8.98 -5.95
CA PHE A 81 5.69 8.11 -7.12
C PHE A 81 6.66 8.44 -8.26
N ARG A 82 7.28 9.60 -8.25
CA ARG A 82 8.36 9.91 -9.20
C ARG A 82 9.65 9.15 -8.90
N TYR A 83 9.91 8.82 -7.63
CA TYR A 83 11.17 8.22 -7.19
C TYR A 83 10.94 6.87 -6.51
N LYS A 84 10.39 6.88 -5.31
CA LYS A 84 10.17 5.70 -4.47
C LYS A 84 8.93 5.91 -3.62
N PRO A 85 7.87 5.14 -3.83
CA PRO A 85 6.67 5.23 -3.00
C PRO A 85 6.90 4.75 -1.56
N ASN A 86 7.94 3.94 -1.32
CA ASN A 86 8.41 3.52 -0.01
C ASN A 86 9.92 3.23 -0.03
N PRO A 87 10.57 3.08 1.13
CA PRO A 87 12.02 2.84 1.20
C PRO A 87 12.48 1.52 0.58
N LEU A 88 11.58 0.56 0.39
CA LEU A 88 11.90 -0.80 -0.02
C LEU A 88 11.73 -1.05 -1.52
N GLN A 89 10.91 -0.24 -2.20
CA GLN A 89 10.50 -0.47 -3.57
C GLN A 89 10.69 0.77 -4.43
N THR A 90 11.08 0.56 -5.69
CA THR A 90 10.93 1.58 -6.71
C THR A 90 9.48 1.72 -7.12
N THR A 91 9.11 2.79 -7.82
CA THR A 91 7.74 2.97 -8.34
C THR A 91 7.34 1.84 -9.29
N SER A 92 8.27 1.38 -10.12
CA SER A 92 8.04 0.26 -11.03
C SER A 92 7.76 -1.04 -10.28
N ASP A 93 8.56 -1.35 -9.25
CA ASP A 93 8.37 -2.56 -8.43
C ASP A 93 7.05 -2.50 -7.66
N PHE A 94 6.73 -1.32 -7.12
CA PHE A 94 5.48 -1.08 -6.40
C PHE A 94 4.25 -1.32 -7.30
N LEU A 95 4.23 -0.71 -8.50
CA LEU A 95 3.13 -0.85 -9.44
C LEU A 95 2.99 -2.29 -9.94
N SER A 96 4.11 -2.94 -10.23
CA SER A 96 4.12 -4.36 -10.59
C SER A 96 3.55 -5.23 -9.48
N CYS A 97 3.96 -5.00 -8.23
CA CYS A 97 3.46 -5.71 -7.06
C CYS A 97 1.95 -5.51 -6.87
N VAL A 98 1.46 -4.27 -6.93
CA VAL A 98 0.04 -3.95 -6.78
C VAL A 98 -0.79 -4.62 -7.87
N GLU A 99 -0.36 -4.55 -9.13
CA GLU A 99 -1.08 -5.19 -10.24
C GLU A 99 -1.08 -6.71 -10.12
N TRP A 100 0.03 -7.29 -9.69
CA TRP A 100 0.13 -8.72 -9.39
C TRP A 100 -0.88 -9.15 -8.33
N LEU A 101 -0.93 -8.45 -7.19
CA LEU A 101 -1.87 -8.72 -6.11
C LEU A 101 -3.31 -8.60 -6.60
N ARG A 102 -3.62 -7.55 -7.37
CA ARG A 102 -4.94 -7.32 -7.95
C ARG A 102 -5.38 -8.43 -8.88
N ARG A 103 -4.52 -8.87 -9.79
CA ARG A 103 -4.84 -9.96 -10.74
C ARG A 103 -5.04 -11.28 -10.03
N LYS A 104 -4.22 -11.56 -9.06
CA LYS A 104 -4.25 -12.82 -8.36
C LYS A 104 -5.41 -12.94 -7.37
N ASN A 105 -5.63 -11.90 -6.57
CA ASN A 105 -6.61 -11.95 -5.49
C ASN A 105 -7.92 -11.25 -5.86
N ARG A 106 -8.02 -10.65 -7.05
CA ARG A 106 -9.11 -9.77 -7.51
C ARG A 106 -9.27 -8.51 -6.66
N ASN A 107 -8.34 -8.28 -5.77
CA ASN A 107 -8.26 -7.13 -4.87
C ASN A 107 -6.81 -6.78 -4.64
N ALA A 108 -6.51 -5.50 -4.46
CA ALA A 108 -5.24 -5.03 -3.95
C ALA A 108 -5.50 -3.89 -2.97
N PHE A 109 -4.76 -3.89 -1.87
CA PHE A 109 -4.85 -2.85 -0.85
C PHE A 109 -3.52 -2.14 -0.74
N ILE A 110 -3.59 -0.82 -0.60
CA ILE A 110 -2.41 0.02 -0.37
C ILE A 110 -2.64 0.77 0.94
N CYS A 111 -1.70 0.61 1.86
CA CYS A 111 -1.69 1.35 3.12
C CYS A 111 -0.83 2.62 2.95
N PRO A 112 -1.43 3.82 2.93
CA PRO A 112 -0.67 5.05 2.95
C PRO A 112 -0.15 5.33 4.35
N GLN A 113 1.13 5.67 4.44
CA GLN A 113 1.73 6.22 5.64
C GLN A 113 1.70 7.74 5.53
N TYR A 114 1.10 8.40 6.52
CA TYR A 114 1.02 9.85 6.55
C TYR A 114 1.23 10.40 7.96
N GLU A 115 1.55 11.65 8.04
CA GLU A 115 1.48 12.45 9.28
C GLU A 115 0.46 13.57 9.11
N THR A 116 -0.21 13.89 10.19
CA THR A 116 -1.14 15.01 10.24
C THR A 116 -0.36 16.28 10.59
N VAL A 117 -0.39 17.24 9.70
CA VAL A 117 0.27 18.55 9.89
C VAL A 117 -0.78 19.63 10.06
N THR A 118 -0.64 20.42 11.14
CA THR A 118 -1.49 21.58 11.36
C THR A 118 -0.69 22.85 11.06
N THR A 119 -1.22 23.68 10.17
CA THR A 119 -0.62 24.99 9.85
C THR A 119 -0.79 25.96 11.01
N ARG A 120 -0.05 27.08 10.98
CA ARG A 120 -0.22 28.16 11.94
C ARG A 120 -1.62 28.79 11.93
N GLU A 121 -2.33 28.64 10.83
CA GLU A 121 -3.72 29.10 10.63
C GLU A 121 -4.77 28.09 11.12
N GLY A 122 -4.34 26.99 11.76
CA GLY A 122 -5.24 25.94 12.26
C GLY A 122 -5.77 24.98 11.20
N ARG A 123 -5.33 25.06 9.94
CA ARG A 123 -5.71 24.09 8.89
C ARG A 123 -4.93 22.81 9.07
N THR A 124 -5.62 21.68 9.06
CA THR A 124 -5.02 20.35 9.20
C THR A 124 -5.07 19.64 7.85
N PHE A 125 -3.94 19.03 7.45
CA PHE A 125 -3.85 18.22 6.25
C PHE A 125 -2.95 17.00 6.48
N ARG A 126 -3.11 15.99 5.61
CA ARG A 126 -2.27 14.79 5.64
C ARG A 126 -1.05 15.01 4.73
N ARG A 127 0.14 14.80 5.27
CA ARG A 127 1.39 14.73 4.52
C ARG A 127 1.77 13.27 4.34
N TYR A 128 1.76 12.80 3.10
CA TYR A 128 2.08 11.41 2.78
C TYR A 128 3.59 11.18 2.81
N LEU A 129 4.00 10.11 3.49
CA LEU A 129 5.40 9.74 3.71
C LEU A 129 5.79 8.50 2.91
N ALA A 130 4.87 7.54 2.77
CA ALA A 130 5.08 6.32 2.01
C ALA A 130 3.75 5.64 1.66
N PHE A 131 3.81 4.68 0.72
CA PHE A 131 2.71 3.80 0.35
C PHE A 131 3.20 2.36 0.33
N TYR A 132 2.45 1.43 0.93
CA TYR A 132 2.80 0.03 1.05
C TYR A 132 1.71 -0.86 0.46
N PRO A 133 2.01 -1.73 -0.52
CA PRO A 133 1.06 -2.72 -0.99
C PRO A 133 0.87 -3.79 0.07
N LEU A 134 -0.38 -4.19 0.32
CA LEU A 134 -0.72 -5.23 1.28
C LEU A 134 -1.18 -6.49 0.56
N ASN A 135 -0.78 -7.65 1.08
CA ASN A 135 -1.28 -8.91 0.61
C ASN A 135 -2.74 -9.11 1.09
N PRO A 136 -3.73 -9.21 0.18
CA PRO A 136 -5.12 -9.43 0.57
C PRO A 136 -5.38 -10.72 1.38
N GLN A 137 -4.48 -11.69 1.31
CA GLN A 137 -4.59 -12.93 2.09
C GLN A 137 -4.17 -12.76 3.57
N ALA A 138 -3.46 -11.68 3.88
CA ALA A 138 -3.02 -11.36 5.24
C ALA A 138 -3.89 -10.30 5.92
N ILE A 139 -5.06 -9.99 5.35
CA ILE A 139 -5.97 -8.99 5.90
C ILE A 139 -7.39 -9.57 6.03
N TYR A 140 -8.11 -9.10 7.04
CA TYR A 140 -9.53 -9.36 7.24
C TYR A 140 -10.29 -8.05 7.10
N ILE A 141 -11.43 -8.12 6.44
CA ILE A 141 -12.29 -6.97 6.22
C ILE A 141 -13.46 -7.08 7.20
N GLY A 142 -13.52 -6.15 8.15
CA GLY A 142 -14.64 -6.01 9.07
C GLY A 142 -15.82 -5.38 8.36
N VAL A 143 -16.97 -6.08 8.37
CA VAL A 143 -18.21 -5.62 7.78
C VAL A 143 -19.25 -5.44 8.90
N GLY A 144 -19.86 -4.27 8.96
CA GLY A 144 -20.93 -3.98 9.90
C GLY A 144 -22.24 -4.68 9.50
N ASP A 145 -23.23 -4.63 10.39
CA ASP A 145 -24.57 -5.25 10.19
C ASP A 145 -25.30 -4.71 8.95
N SER A 146 -24.98 -3.50 8.52
CA SER A 146 -25.52 -2.86 7.31
C SER A 146 -24.82 -3.25 6.02
N GLY A 147 -23.76 -4.06 6.10
CA GLY A 147 -22.92 -4.43 4.95
C GLY A 147 -21.83 -3.40 4.61
N GLU A 148 -21.68 -2.36 5.42
CA GLU A 148 -20.62 -1.37 5.26
C GLU A 148 -19.28 -1.93 5.73
N VAL A 149 -18.23 -1.65 4.97
CA VAL A 149 -16.85 -1.99 5.36
C VAL A 149 -16.32 -0.91 6.30
N TRP A 150 -15.98 -1.30 7.53
CA TRP A 150 -15.56 -0.36 8.57
C TRP A 150 -14.06 -0.32 8.76
N GLU A 151 -13.44 -1.50 8.74
CA GLU A 151 -12.06 -1.65 9.16
C GLU A 151 -11.35 -2.75 8.37
N ILE A 152 -10.04 -2.66 8.37
CA ILE A 152 -9.15 -3.72 7.88
C ILE A 152 -8.28 -4.13 9.06
N GLN A 153 -8.33 -5.43 9.37
CA GLN A 153 -7.46 -6.08 10.33
C GLN A 153 -6.32 -6.78 9.58
N MET A 154 -5.11 -6.58 10.05
CA MET A 154 -3.90 -7.23 9.56
C MET A 154 -3.35 -8.12 10.66
N ASP A 155 -3.22 -9.41 10.37
CA ASP A 155 -2.59 -10.38 11.27
C ASP A 155 -1.15 -10.64 10.83
N PHE A 156 -0.27 -10.73 11.81
CA PHE A 156 1.16 -10.99 11.61
C PHE A 156 1.53 -12.37 12.14
N GLU A 157 2.57 -12.98 11.56
CA GLU A 157 3.03 -14.32 11.91
C GLU A 157 3.35 -14.52 13.40
N ASP A 158 3.62 -13.45 14.12
CA ASP A 158 3.91 -13.47 15.54
C ASP A 158 2.66 -13.37 16.43
N GLY A 159 1.48 -13.46 15.84
CA GLY A 159 0.18 -13.45 16.51
C GLY A 159 -0.31 -12.06 16.91
N SER A 160 0.35 -10.98 16.48
CA SER A 160 -0.19 -9.64 16.65
C SER A 160 -1.17 -9.27 15.54
N SER A 161 -2.14 -8.45 15.90
CA SER A 161 -3.18 -7.96 15.02
C SER A 161 -3.28 -6.46 15.08
N TYR A 162 -3.43 -5.80 13.94
CA TYR A 162 -3.65 -4.37 13.82
C TYR A 162 -4.93 -4.12 13.05
N THR A 163 -5.74 -3.22 13.59
CA THR A 163 -6.98 -2.79 12.97
C THR A 163 -6.89 -1.31 12.64
N LEU A 164 -7.19 -0.97 11.40
CA LEU A 164 -7.24 0.40 10.90
C LEU A 164 -8.56 0.66 10.17
N PRO A 165 -9.08 1.90 10.19
CA PRO A 165 -10.26 2.26 9.43
C PRO A 165 -10.08 1.98 7.93
N TYR A 166 -11.09 1.40 7.30
CA TYR A 166 -11.06 1.13 5.85
C TYR A 166 -10.81 2.39 5.02
N ALA A 167 -11.32 3.53 5.47
CA ALA A 167 -11.14 4.81 4.81
C ALA A 167 -9.67 5.28 4.73
N ASP A 168 -8.79 4.67 5.51
CA ASP A 168 -7.35 4.97 5.49
C ASP A 168 -6.58 4.15 4.45
N PHE A 169 -7.25 3.24 3.74
CA PHE A 169 -6.64 2.43 2.68
C PHE A 169 -7.09 2.86 1.29
N ILE A 170 -6.26 2.53 0.31
CA ILE A 170 -6.65 2.56 -1.10
C ILE A 170 -6.95 1.12 -1.51
N HIS A 171 -8.18 0.86 -1.93
CA HIS A 171 -8.65 -0.44 -2.40
C HIS A 171 -8.85 -0.40 -3.92
N LEU A 172 -8.25 -1.36 -4.65
CA LEU A 172 -8.22 -1.47 -6.12
C LEU A 172 -8.84 -2.77 -6.62
#